data_0abeef6c308efa54034f4972481dfb8c
#
_entry.id   0abeef6c308efa54034f4972481dfb8c
#
_cell.length_a   1.000
_cell.length_b   1.000
_cell.length_c   1.000
_cell.angle_alpha   90.00
_cell.angle_beta   90.00
_cell.angle_gamma   90.00
#
_symmetry.space_group_name_H-M   'P 1'
#
loop_
_entity.id
_entity.type
_entity.pdbx_description
1 polymer ?
#
loop_
_entity_poly.entity_id
_entity_poly.type
_entity_poly.pdbx_seq_one_letter_code
_entity_poly.pdbx_strand_id
1 'polypeptide(L)'
;MEKIKIKGSSKSYEIRSIQTIEPHVMQIVFVGTPPTKWGDITLYTDGGIECATLTGWTTVYRDEGQTVYLSDDSSVYHTPDPDTGGEILPPEPYTPTLEELQAAKKQEVNAACNKTIVEGFDVKLSDGQIHHFTMKEEDQIAFLTCLALISKGETAIPWHPNGSSTQPCVFYSTDDMQKITDAAYEHRTFHTTYCNSLKIWVEATETAEELQEIYYGADVPETYQSDVLKAYLKAKESVGGTDESEAVR
;
A
#
# COMPACT_ATOMS: atom_id res chain seq x y z
N MET A 1 -9.64 -1.25 -19.02
CA MET A 1 -10.59 -0.34 -18.36
C MET A 1 -10.97 -0.90 -17.02
N GLU A 2 -11.04 -0.03 -16.04
CA GLU A 2 -11.46 -0.40 -14.68
C GLU A 2 -12.88 -0.92 -14.68
N LYS A 3 -13.19 -1.78 -13.72
CA LYS A 3 -14.50 -2.42 -13.60
C LYS A 3 -14.98 -2.37 -12.17
N ILE A 4 -16.29 -2.29 -12.02
CA ILE A 4 -16.93 -2.46 -10.71
C ILE A 4 -17.82 -3.71 -10.70
N LYS A 5 -17.94 -4.30 -9.52
CA LYS A 5 -18.96 -5.31 -9.21
C LYS A 5 -19.80 -4.83 -8.04
N ILE A 6 -21.10 -5.07 -8.15
CA ILE A 6 -22.02 -4.81 -7.05
C ILE A 6 -22.20 -6.11 -6.27
N LYS A 7 -22.14 -6.04 -4.96
CA LYS A 7 -22.35 -7.17 -4.05
C LYS A 7 -23.69 -7.85 -4.34
N GLY A 8 -23.66 -9.15 -4.53
CA GLY A 8 -24.85 -9.94 -4.92
C GLY A 8 -25.14 -9.97 -6.43
N SER A 9 -24.32 -9.30 -7.27
CA SER A 9 -24.40 -9.38 -8.71
C SER A 9 -23.25 -10.23 -9.28
N SER A 10 -23.57 -11.09 -10.27
CA SER A 10 -22.55 -11.81 -11.04
C SER A 10 -21.95 -10.98 -12.18
N LYS A 11 -22.52 -9.79 -12.46
CA LYS A 11 -22.08 -8.92 -13.56
C LYS A 11 -20.97 -7.97 -13.10
N SER A 12 -20.02 -7.72 -14.01
CA SER A 12 -19.07 -6.62 -13.93
C SER A 12 -19.49 -5.50 -14.87
N TYR A 13 -19.26 -4.26 -14.47
CA TYR A 13 -19.59 -3.07 -15.24
C TYR A 13 -18.31 -2.29 -15.51
N GLU A 14 -18.04 -1.98 -16.77
CA GLU A 14 -16.89 -1.16 -17.16
C GLU A 14 -17.17 0.31 -16.89
N ILE A 15 -16.19 0.98 -16.28
CA ILE A 15 -16.28 2.40 -15.92
C ILE A 15 -15.18 3.20 -16.60
N ARG A 16 -15.47 4.49 -16.87
CA ARG A 16 -14.51 5.49 -17.32
C ARG A 16 -13.86 6.20 -16.15
N SER A 17 -14.68 6.49 -15.12
CA SER A 17 -14.20 7.13 -13.91
C SER A 17 -15.13 6.82 -12.73
N ILE A 18 -14.58 6.94 -11.54
CA ILE A 18 -15.28 6.93 -10.27
C ILE A 18 -14.61 7.98 -9.39
N GLN A 19 -15.40 8.89 -8.81
CA GLN A 19 -14.87 9.96 -7.97
C GLN A 19 -15.93 10.44 -6.98
N THR A 20 -15.51 10.87 -5.80
CA THR A 20 -16.35 11.59 -4.85
C THR A 20 -16.40 13.05 -5.29
N ILE A 21 -17.59 13.60 -5.50
CA ILE A 21 -17.80 14.98 -5.96
C ILE A 21 -18.26 15.91 -4.82
N GLU A 22 -18.86 15.33 -3.78
CA GLU A 22 -19.26 15.96 -2.52
C GLU A 22 -19.04 14.96 -1.38
N PRO A 23 -19.01 15.38 -0.11
CA PRO A 23 -18.72 14.49 1.03
C PRO A 23 -19.54 13.20 1.06
N HIS A 24 -20.78 13.24 0.60
CA HIS A 24 -21.72 12.12 0.61
C HIS A 24 -22.23 11.75 -0.79
N VAL A 25 -21.57 12.25 -1.86
CA VAL A 25 -21.99 11.99 -3.25
C VAL A 25 -20.83 11.53 -4.09
N MET A 26 -20.97 10.35 -4.66
CA MET A 26 -19.98 9.72 -5.56
C MET A 26 -20.54 9.66 -6.99
N GLN A 27 -19.74 10.10 -7.94
CA GLN A 27 -20.05 9.99 -9.37
C GLN A 27 -19.36 8.77 -9.97
N ILE A 28 -20.11 7.99 -10.76
CA ILE A 28 -19.57 6.88 -11.55
C ILE A 28 -19.98 7.08 -13.00
N VAL A 29 -19.01 7.10 -13.91
CA VAL A 29 -19.25 7.21 -15.35
C VAL A 29 -19.03 5.84 -15.99
N PHE A 30 -20.07 5.28 -16.58
CA PHE A 30 -20.06 3.95 -17.21
C PHE A 30 -19.71 4.03 -18.70
N VAL A 31 -19.13 2.93 -19.21
CA VAL A 31 -18.91 2.73 -20.65
C VAL A 31 -20.21 2.25 -21.33
N GLY A 32 -20.98 1.44 -20.61
CA GLY A 32 -22.25 0.87 -21.08
C GLY A 32 -23.43 1.22 -20.18
N THR A 33 -24.40 0.34 -20.09
CA THR A 33 -25.59 0.52 -19.24
C THR A 33 -25.24 0.29 -17.78
N PRO A 34 -25.55 1.24 -16.89
CA PRO A 34 -25.34 1.09 -15.46
C PRO A 34 -26.15 -0.04 -14.82
N PRO A 35 -25.79 -0.48 -13.61
CA PRO A 35 -26.62 -1.40 -12.83
C PRO A 35 -27.93 -0.74 -12.39
N THR A 36 -29.00 -1.52 -12.31
CA THR A 36 -30.31 -1.06 -11.82
C THR A 36 -30.53 -1.29 -10.32
N LYS A 37 -29.63 -2.06 -9.70
CA LYS A 37 -29.65 -2.32 -8.26
C LYS A 37 -28.27 -2.05 -7.71
N TRP A 38 -28.23 -1.42 -6.57
CA TRP A 38 -27.01 -0.98 -5.90
C TRP A 38 -26.80 -1.69 -4.58
N GLY A 39 -25.55 -1.79 -4.17
CA GLY A 39 -25.08 -2.42 -2.94
C GLY A 39 -23.60 -2.07 -2.78
N ASP A 40 -22.89 -2.72 -1.87
CA ASP A 40 -21.44 -2.52 -1.76
C ASP A 40 -20.75 -2.72 -3.11
N ILE A 41 -19.82 -1.85 -3.44
CA ILE A 41 -19.16 -1.78 -4.75
C ILE A 41 -17.73 -2.25 -4.57
N THR A 42 -17.31 -3.24 -5.34
CA THR A 42 -15.89 -3.64 -5.42
C THR A 42 -15.29 -3.13 -6.73
N LEU A 43 -14.20 -2.38 -6.63
CA LEU A 43 -13.45 -1.82 -7.74
C LEU A 43 -12.31 -2.75 -8.16
N TYR A 44 -12.14 -2.96 -9.46
CA TYR A 44 -11.09 -3.78 -10.06
C TYR A 44 -10.29 -3.00 -11.09
N THR A 45 -8.98 -3.24 -11.12
CA THR A 45 -8.12 -2.76 -12.20
C THR A 45 -8.51 -3.38 -13.55
N ASP A 46 -7.95 -2.86 -14.63
CA ASP A 46 -8.04 -3.45 -15.99
C ASP A 46 -7.57 -4.92 -16.01
N GLY A 47 -6.56 -5.25 -15.23
CA GLY A 47 -6.03 -6.61 -15.06
C GLY A 47 -6.87 -7.52 -14.15
N GLY A 48 -7.99 -7.04 -13.61
CA GLY A 48 -8.89 -7.82 -12.75
C GLY A 48 -8.44 -7.95 -11.30
N ILE A 49 -7.49 -7.13 -10.86
CA ILE A 49 -7.06 -7.07 -9.46
C ILE A 49 -8.02 -6.19 -8.67
N GLU A 50 -8.48 -6.66 -7.53
CA GLU A 50 -9.30 -5.89 -6.61
C GLU A 50 -8.51 -4.74 -6.00
N CYS A 51 -9.05 -3.50 -6.12
CA CYS A 51 -8.40 -2.28 -5.62
C CYS A 51 -9.02 -1.79 -4.33
N ALA A 52 -10.35 -1.82 -4.24
CA ALA A 52 -11.09 -1.27 -3.11
C ALA A 52 -12.50 -1.84 -3.03
N THR A 53 -13.06 -1.85 -1.83
CA THR A 53 -14.49 -2.08 -1.60
C THR A 53 -15.09 -0.83 -0.95
N LEU A 54 -16.10 -0.27 -1.61
CA LEU A 54 -16.84 0.91 -1.18
C LEU A 54 -18.17 0.43 -0.58
N THR A 55 -18.36 0.67 0.70
CA THR A 55 -19.57 0.25 1.44
C THR A 55 -20.50 1.43 1.69
N GLY A 56 -21.80 1.17 1.75
CA GLY A 56 -22.79 2.19 2.09
C GLY A 56 -23.33 2.99 0.89
N TRP A 57 -22.69 2.98 -0.24
CA TRP A 57 -23.09 3.73 -1.45
C TRP A 57 -24.24 3.04 -2.19
N THR A 58 -25.40 2.98 -1.56
CA THR A 58 -26.54 2.16 -2.01
C THR A 58 -27.69 2.95 -2.60
N THR A 59 -27.75 4.27 -2.34
CA THR A 59 -28.83 5.13 -2.80
C THR A 59 -28.43 5.84 -4.08
N VAL A 60 -29.30 5.81 -5.10
CA VAL A 60 -29.11 6.60 -6.31
C VAL A 60 -29.50 8.05 -5.97
N TYR A 61 -28.46 8.90 -5.90
CA TYR A 61 -28.64 10.34 -5.70
C TYR A 61 -29.21 11.00 -6.94
N ARG A 62 -28.63 10.68 -8.13
CA ARG A 62 -29.05 11.19 -9.44
C ARG A 62 -28.65 10.21 -10.54
N ASP A 63 -29.49 10.06 -11.56
CA ASP A 63 -29.23 9.21 -12.73
C ASP A 63 -29.28 10.06 -14.02
N GLU A 64 -28.17 10.08 -14.75
CA GLU A 64 -28.01 10.77 -16.03
C GLU A 64 -27.60 9.79 -17.14
N GLY A 65 -28.18 8.62 -17.14
CA GLY A 65 -27.92 7.58 -18.13
C GLY A 65 -26.60 6.86 -17.88
N GLN A 66 -25.51 7.22 -18.57
CA GLN A 66 -24.20 6.60 -18.35
C GLN A 66 -23.46 7.16 -17.12
N THR A 67 -23.92 8.27 -16.55
CA THR A 67 -23.39 8.85 -15.33
C THR A 67 -24.41 8.68 -14.22
N VAL A 68 -24.01 7.95 -13.18
CA VAL A 68 -24.83 7.72 -12.00
C VAL A 68 -24.14 8.32 -10.79
N TYR A 69 -24.91 9.02 -9.98
CA TYR A 69 -24.49 9.58 -8.70
C TYR A 69 -25.10 8.74 -7.59
N LEU A 70 -24.28 8.33 -6.64
CA LEU A 70 -24.71 7.57 -5.46
C LEU A 70 -24.47 8.38 -4.21
N SER A 71 -25.33 8.19 -3.20
CA SER A 71 -25.08 8.72 -1.86
C SER A 71 -24.92 7.60 -0.83
N ASP A 72 -24.15 7.88 0.23
CA ASP A 72 -23.93 7.01 1.37
C ASP A 72 -24.76 7.40 2.61
N ASP A 73 -25.41 8.59 2.57
CA ASP A 73 -26.26 9.14 3.61
C ASP A 73 -27.76 9.04 3.29
N SER A 74 -28.12 8.33 2.21
CA SER A 74 -29.49 8.20 1.69
C SER A 74 -30.08 9.48 1.12
N SER A 75 -29.31 10.54 0.88
CA SER A 75 -29.77 11.73 0.19
C SER A 75 -30.14 11.43 -1.27
N VAL A 76 -31.12 12.17 -1.79
CA VAL A 76 -31.59 12.07 -3.17
C VAL A 76 -31.63 13.46 -3.76
N TYR A 77 -31.20 13.60 -5.01
CA TYR A 77 -31.26 14.87 -5.72
C TYR A 77 -32.71 15.31 -5.94
N HIS A 78 -33.02 16.49 -5.45
CA HIS A 78 -34.31 17.12 -5.72
C HIS A 78 -34.13 18.21 -6.76
N THR A 79 -34.79 18.04 -7.92
CA THR A 79 -34.88 19.13 -8.88
C THR A 79 -35.59 20.29 -8.22
N PRO A 80 -35.04 21.50 -8.19
CA PRO A 80 -35.76 22.66 -7.66
C PRO A 80 -37.04 22.85 -8.43
N ASP A 81 -38.06 23.34 -7.71
CA ASP A 81 -39.35 23.68 -8.28
C ASP A 81 -39.14 24.74 -9.41
N PRO A 82 -39.60 24.45 -10.64
CA PRO A 82 -39.46 25.39 -11.76
C PRO A 82 -40.09 26.76 -11.52
N ASP A 83 -40.97 26.88 -10.52
CA ASP A 83 -41.64 28.14 -10.18
C ASP A 83 -40.79 29.06 -9.27
N THR A 84 -39.72 28.59 -8.66
CA THR A 84 -38.87 29.39 -7.75
C THR A 84 -37.59 29.91 -8.36
N GLY A 85 -37.28 29.62 -9.62
CA GLY A 85 -36.19 30.24 -10.40
C GLY A 85 -34.77 30.08 -9.84
N GLY A 86 -34.53 29.12 -8.97
CA GLY A 86 -33.18 28.78 -8.49
C GLY A 86 -32.40 28.10 -9.60
N GLU A 87 -31.36 28.76 -10.11
CA GLU A 87 -30.42 28.16 -11.07
C GLU A 87 -29.72 26.98 -10.44
N ILE A 88 -29.95 25.79 -10.98
CA ILE A 88 -29.24 24.56 -10.54
C ILE A 88 -27.84 24.63 -11.14
N LEU A 89 -26.91 25.19 -10.40
CA LEU A 89 -25.51 24.98 -10.71
C LEU A 89 -25.20 23.51 -10.46
N PRO A 90 -24.56 22.81 -11.42
CA PRO A 90 -24.04 21.48 -11.13
C PRO A 90 -23.11 21.60 -9.92
N PRO A 91 -23.14 20.62 -8.98
CA PRO A 91 -22.25 20.66 -7.84
C PRO A 91 -20.81 20.83 -8.33
N GLU A 92 -20.09 21.75 -7.72
CA GLU A 92 -18.68 21.94 -8.03
C GLU A 92 -17.96 20.60 -7.80
N PRO A 93 -17.02 20.21 -8.68
CA PRO A 93 -16.23 19.01 -8.47
C PRO A 93 -15.55 19.09 -7.10
N TYR A 94 -15.73 18.05 -6.29
CA TYR A 94 -15.06 17.98 -4.99
C TYR A 94 -13.54 18.04 -5.19
N THR A 95 -12.92 19.03 -4.58
CA THR A 95 -11.46 19.15 -4.54
C THR A 95 -11.00 18.73 -3.16
N PRO A 96 -10.22 17.62 -3.05
CA PRO A 96 -9.73 17.17 -1.76
C PRO A 96 -8.93 18.26 -1.05
N THR A 97 -9.09 18.37 0.24
CA THR A 97 -8.25 19.24 1.08
C THR A 97 -6.81 18.69 1.15
N LEU A 98 -5.87 19.55 1.50
CA LEU A 98 -4.48 19.10 1.70
C LEU A 98 -4.39 18.01 2.77
N GLU A 99 -5.17 18.11 3.84
CA GLU A 99 -5.19 17.11 4.92
C GLU A 99 -5.66 15.73 4.40
N GLU A 100 -6.68 15.69 3.56
CA GLU A 100 -7.16 14.45 2.94
C GLU A 100 -6.13 13.85 1.99
N LEU A 101 -5.45 14.70 1.22
CA LEU A 101 -4.36 14.26 0.33
C LEU A 101 -3.17 13.71 1.13
N GLN A 102 -2.80 14.37 2.23
CA GLN A 102 -1.76 13.89 3.15
C GLN A 102 -2.16 12.55 3.79
N ALA A 103 -3.42 12.40 4.22
CA ALA A 103 -3.92 11.15 4.79
C ALA A 103 -3.86 10.00 3.77
N ALA A 104 -4.30 10.24 2.54
CA ALA A 104 -4.24 9.28 1.44
C ALA A 104 -2.78 8.90 1.12
N LYS A 105 -1.88 9.88 1.04
CA LYS A 105 -0.46 9.66 0.79
C LYS A 105 0.21 8.84 1.90
N LYS A 106 -0.12 9.09 3.17
CA LYS A 106 0.38 8.26 4.29
C LYS A 106 -0.11 6.81 4.19
N GLN A 107 -1.32 6.58 3.74
CA GLN A 107 -1.84 5.22 3.51
C GLN A 107 -1.09 4.53 2.36
N GLU A 108 -0.87 5.23 1.23
CA GLU A 108 -0.09 4.74 0.09
C GLU A 108 1.32 4.30 0.52
N VAL A 109 2.05 5.20 1.19
CA VAL A 109 3.41 4.94 1.69
C VAL A 109 3.43 3.77 2.66
N ASN A 110 2.43 3.70 3.56
CA ASN A 110 2.33 2.61 4.53
C ASN A 110 2.06 1.25 3.87
N ALA A 111 1.18 1.23 2.87
CA ALA A 111 0.89 0.01 2.11
C ALA A 111 2.13 -0.49 1.35
N ALA A 112 2.86 0.41 0.69
CA ALA A 112 4.09 0.07 -0.01
C ALA A 112 5.18 -0.44 0.95
N CYS A 113 5.34 0.21 2.11
CA CYS A 113 6.27 -0.22 3.15
C CYS A 113 5.96 -1.63 3.66
N ASN A 114 4.69 -1.86 4.05
CA ASN A 114 4.26 -3.17 4.54
C ASN A 114 4.45 -4.25 3.48
N LYS A 115 4.14 -3.95 2.23
CA LYS A 115 4.38 -4.86 1.10
C LYS A 115 5.86 -5.23 1.02
N THR A 116 6.77 -4.25 1.02
CA THR A 116 8.22 -4.50 0.93
C THR A 116 8.73 -5.32 2.12
N ILE A 117 8.26 -5.01 3.34
CA ILE A 117 8.64 -5.79 4.53
C ILE A 117 8.21 -7.25 4.38
N VAL A 118 6.96 -7.50 3.98
CA VAL A 118 6.39 -8.85 3.86
C VAL A 118 7.00 -9.64 2.70
N GLU A 119 7.35 -8.99 1.59
CA GLU A 119 8.07 -9.61 0.48
C GLU A 119 9.38 -10.22 0.94
N GLY A 120 10.06 -9.60 1.93
CA GLY A 120 11.21 -10.17 2.58
C GLY A 120 12.55 -9.68 2.04
N PHE A 121 13.59 -10.48 2.25
CA PHE A 121 14.98 -10.09 2.05
C PHE A 121 15.83 -11.24 1.55
N ASP A 122 16.96 -10.88 0.95
CA ASP A 122 17.96 -11.81 0.46
C ASP A 122 19.15 -11.86 1.41
N VAL A 123 19.67 -13.08 1.67
CA VAL A 123 20.86 -13.26 2.49
C VAL A 123 21.77 -14.33 1.91
N LYS A 124 23.09 -14.08 1.93
CA LYS A 124 24.11 -15.05 1.51
C LYS A 124 24.45 -15.97 2.68
N LEU A 125 24.20 -17.27 2.49
CA LEU A 125 24.47 -18.30 3.50
C LEU A 125 25.86 -18.96 3.34
N SER A 126 26.16 -19.92 4.22
CA SER A 126 27.44 -20.62 4.26
C SER A 126 27.69 -21.51 3.05
N ASP A 127 26.64 -21.87 2.30
CA ASP A 127 26.75 -22.61 1.03
C ASP A 127 27.22 -21.70 -0.13
N GLY A 128 27.40 -20.40 0.13
CA GLY A 128 27.81 -19.40 -0.84
C GLY A 128 26.69 -18.89 -1.74
N GLN A 129 25.47 -19.42 -1.61
CA GLN A 129 24.31 -19.00 -2.37
C GLN A 129 23.53 -17.88 -1.68
N ILE A 130 22.79 -17.11 -2.48
CA ILE A 130 21.83 -16.12 -1.98
C ILE A 130 20.48 -16.80 -1.86
N HIS A 131 19.91 -16.73 -0.67
CA HIS A 131 18.58 -17.27 -0.36
C HIS A 131 17.62 -16.15 -0.02
N HIS A 132 16.40 -16.27 -0.50
CA HIS A 132 15.31 -15.33 -0.20
C HIS A 132 14.46 -15.84 0.96
N PHE A 133 14.13 -14.94 1.90
CA PHE A 133 13.27 -15.22 3.05
C PHE A 133 12.14 -14.19 3.12
N THR A 134 10.90 -14.69 3.23
CA THR A 134 9.72 -13.82 3.44
C THR A 134 9.67 -13.33 4.88
N MET A 135 8.92 -12.22 5.09
CA MET A 135 8.68 -11.64 6.42
C MET A 135 7.19 -11.41 6.68
N LYS A 136 6.37 -12.44 6.46
CA LYS A 136 4.97 -12.39 6.88
C LYS A 136 4.86 -12.26 8.40
N GLU A 137 3.69 -11.93 8.92
CA GLU A 137 3.51 -11.74 10.37
C GLU A 137 3.92 -12.97 11.18
N GLU A 138 3.56 -14.17 10.72
CA GLU A 138 3.99 -15.43 11.31
C GLU A 138 5.51 -15.60 11.33
N ASP A 139 6.19 -15.21 10.24
CA ASP A 139 7.65 -15.31 10.12
C ASP A 139 8.35 -14.39 11.13
N GLN A 140 7.83 -13.16 11.30
CA GLN A 140 8.38 -12.18 12.23
C GLN A 140 8.37 -12.68 13.68
N ILE A 141 7.30 -13.38 14.07
CA ILE A 141 7.20 -14.00 15.40
C ILE A 141 8.15 -15.21 15.49
N ALA A 142 8.21 -16.03 14.45
CA ALA A 142 9.03 -17.23 14.42
C ALA A 142 10.53 -16.91 14.45
N PHE A 143 11.00 -15.81 13.87
CA PHE A 143 12.40 -15.36 13.99
C PHE A 143 12.82 -15.12 15.45
N LEU A 144 11.93 -14.58 16.29
CA LEU A 144 12.20 -14.43 17.74
C LEU A 144 12.38 -15.80 18.41
N THR A 145 11.63 -16.80 17.99
CA THR A 145 11.78 -18.17 18.48
C THR A 145 13.13 -18.77 18.06
N CYS A 146 13.57 -18.53 16.82
CA CYS A 146 14.89 -18.95 16.34
C CYS A 146 16.02 -18.36 17.18
N LEU A 147 15.97 -17.05 17.49
CA LEU A 147 16.94 -16.41 18.39
C LEU A 147 16.97 -17.04 19.78
N ALA A 148 15.81 -17.41 20.32
CA ALA A 148 15.74 -18.10 21.60
C ALA A 148 16.33 -19.52 21.55
N LEU A 149 16.18 -20.24 20.45
CA LEU A 149 16.81 -21.56 20.24
C LEU A 149 18.33 -21.44 20.12
N ILE A 150 18.83 -20.46 19.36
CA ILE A 150 20.26 -20.14 19.28
C ILE A 150 20.83 -19.88 20.69
N SER A 151 20.14 -19.04 21.47
CA SER A 151 20.57 -18.68 22.84
C SER A 151 20.58 -19.87 23.80
N LYS A 152 19.79 -20.92 23.54
CA LYS A 152 19.78 -22.19 24.29
C LYS A 152 20.85 -23.15 23.84
N GLY A 153 21.63 -22.85 22.80
CA GLY A 153 22.70 -23.67 22.27
C GLY A 153 22.25 -24.73 21.27
N GLU A 154 21.05 -24.60 20.68
CA GLU A 154 20.63 -25.47 19.58
C GLU A 154 21.52 -25.25 18.35
N THR A 155 21.98 -26.32 17.75
CA THR A 155 22.93 -26.27 16.64
C THR A 155 22.30 -26.48 15.26
N ALA A 156 21.05 -26.90 15.21
CA ALA A 156 20.27 -27.13 14.00
C ALA A 156 18.83 -26.59 14.19
N ILE A 157 18.49 -25.53 13.47
CA ILE A 157 17.24 -24.83 13.67
C ILE A 157 16.34 -25.03 12.45
N PRO A 158 15.13 -25.61 12.63
CA PRO A 158 14.22 -25.86 11.50
C PRO A 158 13.58 -24.57 11.04
N TRP A 159 13.58 -24.34 9.73
CA TRP A 159 12.88 -23.22 9.09
C TRP A 159 12.36 -23.63 7.71
N HIS A 160 11.25 -23.04 7.30
CA HIS A 160 10.71 -23.25 5.96
C HIS A 160 11.42 -22.36 4.93
N PRO A 161 11.93 -22.91 3.82
CA PRO A 161 12.52 -22.10 2.77
C PRO A 161 11.43 -21.35 1.99
N ASN A 162 11.67 -20.06 1.71
CA ASN A 162 10.92 -19.23 0.77
C ASN A 162 9.40 -19.17 0.96
N GLY A 163 8.88 -19.29 2.17
CA GLY A 163 7.46 -19.11 2.45
C GLY A 163 6.50 -19.99 1.65
N SER A 164 7.01 -21.04 1.01
CA SER A 164 6.20 -22.00 0.27
C SER A 164 5.47 -22.92 1.24
N SER A 165 4.15 -22.88 1.24
CA SER A 165 3.30 -23.78 2.03
C SER A 165 3.44 -25.27 1.65
N THR A 166 4.15 -25.56 0.56
CA THR A 166 4.34 -26.92 0.02
C THR A 166 5.72 -27.50 0.29
N GLN A 167 6.67 -26.69 0.77
CA GLN A 167 8.02 -27.17 1.09
C GLN A 167 8.15 -27.51 2.58
N PRO A 168 8.71 -28.66 2.93
CA PRO A 168 8.96 -29.00 4.33
C PRO A 168 10.04 -28.09 4.92
N CYS A 169 10.04 -27.93 6.25
CA CYS A 169 11.13 -27.28 6.94
C CYS A 169 12.45 -28.00 6.69
N VAL A 170 13.51 -27.22 6.56
CA VAL A 170 14.89 -27.72 6.50
C VAL A 170 15.66 -27.20 7.72
N PHE A 171 16.74 -27.87 8.07
CA PHE A 171 17.59 -27.44 9.17
C PHE A 171 18.65 -26.46 8.67
N TYR A 172 18.77 -25.34 9.34
CA TYR A 172 19.85 -24.37 9.17
C TYR A 172 20.84 -24.51 10.35
N SER A 173 22.10 -24.26 10.08
CA SER A 173 23.12 -24.15 11.14
C SER A 173 22.82 -22.92 12.00
N THR A 174 23.34 -22.89 13.22
CA THR A 174 23.25 -21.70 14.11
C THR A 174 23.79 -20.45 13.43
N ASP A 175 24.94 -20.57 12.73
CA ASP A 175 25.57 -19.43 12.05
C ASP A 175 24.71 -18.88 10.90
N ASP A 176 24.12 -19.76 10.10
CA ASP A 176 23.24 -19.33 9.02
C ASP A 176 21.92 -18.77 9.55
N MET A 177 21.34 -19.40 10.59
CA MET A 177 20.12 -18.86 11.19
C MET A 177 20.37 -17.50 11.86
N GLN A 178 21.56 -17.27 12.45
CA GLN A 178 21.94 -15.97 12.97
C GLN A 178 21.99 -14.92 11.85
N LYS A 179 22.63 -15.22 10.72
CA LYS A 179 22.65 -14.32 9.55
C LYS A 179 21.24 -13.99 9.05
N ILE A 180 20.35 -15.00 8.99
CA ILE A 180 18.97 -14.84 8.56
C ILE A 180 18.22 -13.90 9.53
N THR A 181 18.34 -14.12 10.84
CA THR A 181 17.66 -13.32 11.85
C THR A 181 18.19 -11.89 11.93
N ASP A 182 19.50 -11.70 11.75
CA ASP A 182 20.13 -10.38 11.71
C ASP A 182 19.64 -9.60 10.47
N ALA A 183 19.64 -10.24 9.29
CA ALA A 183 19.13 -9.65 8.06
C ALA A 183 17.64 -9.33 8.15
N ALA A 184 16.84 -10.19 8.80
CA ALA A 184 15.42 -9.94 9.05
C ALA A 184 15.22 -8.68 9.92
N TYR A 185 16.00 -8.55 10.98
CA TYR A 185 15.96 -7.39 11.87
C TYR A 185 16.33 -6.10 11.13
N GLU A 186 17.44 -6.12 10.38
CA GLU A 186 17.91 -4.99 9.59
C GLU A 186 16.89 -4.57 8.54
N HIS A 187 16.35 -5.52 7.76
CA HIS A 187 15.34 -5.28 6.75
C HIS A 187 14.11 -4.58 7.34
N ARG A 188 13.53 -5.16 8.40
CA ARG A 188 12.35 -4.57 9.05
C ARG A 188 12.63 -3.20 9.61
N THR A 189 13.75 -3.04 10.33
CA THR A 189 14.08 -1.78 11.01
C THR A 189 14.34 -0.67 10.00
N PHE A 190 15.08 -0.97 8.93
CA PHE A 190 15.33 -0.01 7.85
C PHE A 190 14.02 0.46 7.21
N HIS A 191 13.18 -0.47 6.74
CA HIS A 191 11.94 -0.10 6.03
C HIS A 191 10.93 0.60 6.94
N THR A 192 10.82 0.19 8.20
CA THR A 192 9.96 0.87 9.19
C THR A 192 10.43 2.31 9.44
N THR A 193 11.72 2.50 9.64
CA THR A 193 12.32 3.81 9.90
C THR A 193 12.21 4.72 8.67
N TYR A 194 12.48 4.19 7.50
CA TYR A 194 12.33 4.89 6.24
C TYR A 194 10.88 5.33 5.98
N CYS A 195 9.92 4.42 6.18
CA CYS A 195 8.50 4.72 6.05
C CYS A 195 8.04 5.82 7.03
N ASN A 196 8.51 5.79 8.28
CA ASN A 196 8.17 6.83 9.25
C ASN A 196 8.75 8.19 8.83
N SER A 197 9.95 8.22 8.28
CA SER A 197 10.55 9.44 7.75
C SER A 197 9.79 10.00 6.55
N LEU A 198 9.30 9.15 5.64
CA LEU A 198 8.38 9.57 4.56
C LEU A 198 7.09 10.16 5.10
N LYS A 199 6.49 9.56 6.15
CA LYS A 199 5.26 10.09 6.77
C LYS A 199 5.47 11.44 7.43
N ILE A 200 6.64 11.66 8.08
CA ILE A 200 7.01 12.96 8.63
C ILE A 200 7.14 14.00 7.50
N TRP A 201 7.74 13.61 6.38
CA TRP A 201 7.82 14.48 5.21
C TRP A 201 6.44 14.81 4.65
N VAL A 202 5.55 13.84 4.51
CA VAL A 202 4.14 14.06 4.10
C VAL A 202 3.44 15.06 5.03
N GLU A 203 3.62 14.94 6.35
CA GLU A 203 2.99 15.85 7.32
C GLU A 203 3.51 17.28 7.24
N ALA A 204 4.74 17.45 6.75
CA ALA A 204 5.37 18.76 6.64
C ALA A 204 5.10 19.47 5.32
N THR A 205 4.41 18.83 4.34
CA THR A 205 4.06 19.47 3.07
C THR A 205 2.99 20.53 3.26
N GLU A 206 3.10 21.63 2.54
CA GLU A 206 2.16 22.75 2.56
C GLU A 206 1.28 22.81 1.29
N THR A 207 1.63 22.03 0.26
CA THR A 207 0.94 22.04 -1.04
C THR A 207 0.69 20.63 -1.56
N ALA A 208 -0.31 20.48 -2.45
CA ALA A 208 -0.60 19.23 -3.12
C ALA A 208 0.51 18.81 -4.10
N GLU A 209 1.22 19.78 -4.68
CA GLU A 209 2.33 19.55 -5.60
C GLU A 209 3.50 18.90 -4.88
N GLU A 210 3.84 19.36 -3.67
CA GLU A 210 4.91 18.77 -2.86
C GLU A 210 4.63 17.31 -2.51
N LEU A 211 3.36 16.93 -2.31
CA LEU A 211 2.98 15.54 -2.04
C LEU A 211 3.28 14.60 -3.21
N GLN A 212 3.34 15.10 -4.45
CA GLN A 212 3.63 14.28 -5.63
C GLN A 212 5.08 13.80 -5.66
N GLU A 213 5.98 14.53 -5.02
CA GLU A 213 7.40 14.15 -4.92
C GLU A 213 7.63 13.01 -3.91
N ILE A 214 6.62 12.71 -3.06
CA ILE A 214 6.74 11.74 -1.98
C ILE A 214 6.14 10.41 -2.41
N TYR A 215 6.98 9.41 -2.54
CA TYR A 215 6.60 8.04 -2.83
C TYR A 215 7.55 7.05 -2.14
N TYR A 216 7.15 5.81 -2.02
CA TYR A 216 8.02 4.80 -1.45
C TYR A 216 9.16 4.46 -2.43
N GLY A 217 10.37 4.81 -2.04
CA GLY A 217 11.58 4.76 -2.89
C GLY A 217 12.21 6.12 -3.12
N ALA A 218 11.54 7.23 -2.74
CA ALA A 218 12.08 8.57 -2.85
C ALA A 218 13.22 8.81 -1.85
N ASP A 219 14.18 9.65 -2.23
CA ASP A 219 15.24 10.09 -1.33
C ASP A 219 14.67 11.07 -0.29
N VAL A 220 14.58 10.60 0.95
CA VAL A 220 14.05 11.42 2.05
C VAL A 220 15.02 12.58 2.33
N PRO A 221 14.57 13.84 2.30
CA PRO A 221 15.41 14.98 2.68
C PRO A 221 15.96 14.82 4.11
N GLU A 222 17.19 15.25 4.33
CA GLU A 222 17.91 15.07 5.61
C GLU A 222 17.12 15.61 6.81
N THR A 223 16.34 16.68 6.61
CA THR A 223 15.48 17.30 7.61
C THR A 223 14.42 16.35 8.18
N TYR A 224 13.98 15.39 7.39
CA TYR A 224 12.94 14.42 7.77
C TYR A 224 13.51 13.04 8.12
N GLN A 225 14.85 12.86 8.02
CA GLN A 225 15.51 11.62 8.40
C GLN A 225 15.69 11.54 9.91
N SER A 226 15.27 10.42 10.51
CA SER A 226 15.64 10.09 11.88
C SER A 226 17.14 9.75 11.98
N ASP A 227 17.70 9.82 13.18
CA ASP A 227 19.10 9.43 13.41
C ASP A 227 19.37 7.98 13.02
N VAL A 228 18.38 7.10 13.22
CA VAL A 228 18.47 5.71 12.82
C VAL A 228 18.53 5.57 11.30
N LEU A 229 17.69 6.30 10.55
CA LEU A 229 17.72 6.27 9.09
C LEU A 229 19.06 6.81 8.56
N LYS A 230 19.55 7.91 9.11
CA LYS A 230 20.87 8.49 8.76
C LYS A 230 22.00 7.46 8.96
N ALA A 231 21.97 6.72 10.06
CA ALA A 231 22.94 5.66 10.32
C ALA A 231 22.89 4.55 9.28
N TYR A 232 21.71 4.09 8.90
CA TYR A 232 21.54 3.08 7.84
C TYR A 232 21.99 3.57 6.46
N LEU A 233 21.63 4.79 6.08
CA LEU A 233 22.03 5.36 4.80
C LEU A 233 23.55 5.51 4.70
N LYS A 234 24.19 6.01 5.76
CA LYS A 234 25.64 6.12 5.84
C LYS A 234 26.36 4.76 5.77
N ALA A 235 25.80 3.73 6.40
CA ALA A 235 26.37 2.39 6.33
C ALA A 235 26.29 1.83 4.89
N LYS A 236 25.18 2.06 4.17
CA LYS A 236 25.04 1.66 2.76
C LYS A 236 26.03 2.36 1.83
N GLU A 237 26.26 3.67 2.01
CA GLU A 237 27.26 4.42 1.22
C GLU A 237 28.67 3.88 1.42
N SER A 238 29.02 3.48 2.65
CA SER A 238 30.35 2.93 2.96
C SER A 238 30.59 1.55 2.35
N VAL A 239 29.56 0.75 2.13
CA VAL A 239 29.66 -0.58 1.50
C VAL A 239 29.64 -0.47 -0.03
N GLY A 240 28.85 0.45 -0.60
CA GLY A 240 28.80 0.68 -2.06
C GLY A 240 30.07 1.30 -2.64
N GLY A 241 30.86 2.01 -1.82
CA GLY A 241 32.11 2.62 -2.26
C GLY A 241 33.31 1.66 -2.41
N THR A 242 33.18 0.42 -1.96
CA THR A 242 34.28 -0.57 -2.01
C THR A 242 34.22 -1.49 -3.24
N ASP A 243 33.08 -1.60 -3.93
CA ASP A 243 32.94 -2.51 -5.08
C ASP A 243 33.36 -1.89 -6.43
N GLU A 244 33.47 -0.55 -6.54
CA GLU A 244 33.93 0.08 -7.79
C GLU A 244 35.47 0.18 -7.92
N SER A 245 36.24 -0.12 -6.89
CA SER A 245 37.71 0.03 -6.95
C SER A 245 38.47 -1.24 -7.32
N GLU A 246 37.83 -2.41 -7.40
CA GLU A 246 38.48 -3.68 -7.81
C GLU A 246 38.30 -4.05 -9.30
N ALA A 247 37.55 -3.29 -10.08
CA ALA A 247 37.30 -3.58 -11.51
C ALA A 247 38.29 -2.90 -12.48
N VAL A 248 39.34 -2.22 -11.96
CA VAL A 248 40.41 -1.61 -12.80
C VAL A 248 41.77 -1.96 -12.24
N ARG A 249 42.18 -3.21 -12.45
CA ARG A 249 43.59 -3.61 -12.53
C ARG A 249 43.78 -4.90 -13.33
#